data_67a461764da4100996aa4f2f34097129
#
_entry.id   67a461764da4100996aa4f2f34097129
#
_cell.length_a   1.000
_cell.length_b   1.000
_cell.length_c   1.000
_cell.angle_alpha   90.00
_cell.angle_beta   90.00
_cell.angle_gamma   90.00
#
_symmetry.space_group_name_H-M   'P 1'
#
loop_
_entity.id
_entity.type
_entity.pdbx_description
1 polymer ?
#
loop_
_entity_poly.entity_id
_entity_poly.type
_entity_poly.pdbx_seq_one_letter_code
_entity_poly.pdbx_strand_id
1 'polypeptide(L)'
;VNDASAPRPRRLADAERDGTVFVYDLERTPTPPSLPGARPRAAIAADAAALQEAMESSGLYPPDVVTSRLAQGRRPYVVEADGLIAAYGWAALSPEPIGDLGIAFLLEPGEAWIYDCATRPAYRGRGYYTALLRCMVADLWEQTLRRAWIGTAPGNAISQRGIVRAGFTKVADTGITRGPDGRLHIAVYGVPGISRDLLEHAAWSFHGHAYPDTGIPAGV
;
A
#
# COMPACT_ATOMS: atom_id res chain seq x y z
N VAL A 1 -40.48 -2.39 34.31
CA VAL A 1 -39.01 -2.42 34.57
C VAL A 1 -38.34 -2.49 33.21
N ASN A 2 -37.89 -1.32 32.71
CA ASN A 2 -37.14 -1.21 31.46
C ASN A 2 -35.72 -1.65 31.70
N ASP A 3 -35.31 -2.74 31.08
CA ASP A 3 -33.92 -3.17 31.00
C ASP A 3 -33.19 -2.30 29.95
N ALA A 4 -32.47 -1.29 30.44
CA ALA A 4 -31.80 -0.27 29.63
C ALA A 4 -30.27 -0.50 29.59
N SER A 5 -29.79 -1.74 29.57
CA SER A 5 -28.33 -1.99 29.61
C SER A 5 -27.79 -2.95 28.54
N ALA A 6 -28.39 -2.98 27.36
CA ALA A 6 -27.66 -3.55 26.24
C ALA A 6 -26.54 -2.54 25.83
N PRO A 7 -25.25 -2.93 25.82
CA PRO A 7 -24.18 -2.02 25.36
C PRO A 7 -24.48 -1.63 23.91
N ARG A 8 -24.58 -0.33 23.66
CA ARG A 8 -24.69 0.18 22.28
C ARG A 8 -23.49 -0.35 21.50
N PRO A 9 -23.72 -0.91 20.30
CA PRO A 9 -22.60 -1.33 19.48
C PRO A 9 -21.64 -0.14 19.32
N ARG A 10 -20.36 -0.32 19.64
CA ARG A 10 -19.32 0.68 19.37
C ARG A 10 -19.47 1.10 17.91
N ARG A 11 -19.60 2.40 17.66
CA ARG A 11 -19.66 2.90 16.29
C ARG A 11 -18.37 2.50 15.61
N LEU A 12 -18.45 1.97 14.39
CA LEU A 12 -17.26 1.69 13.55
C LEU A 12 -16.32 2.91 13.48
N ALA A 13 -16.86 4.13 13.59
CA ALA A 13 -16.12 5.37 13.69
C ALA A 13 -15.13 5.45 14.87
N ASP A 14 -15.27 4.60 15.89
CA ASP A 14 -14.39 4.55 17.06
C ASP A 14 -13.27 3.49 16.92
N ALA A 15 -13.16 2.85 15.75
CA ALA A 15 -12.09 1.89 15.48
C ALA A 15 -10.72 2.59 15.48
N GLU A 16 -9.73 1.94 16.10
CA GLU A 16 -8.34 2.39 16.03
C GLU A 16 -7.87 2.45 14.58
N ARG A 17 -7.01 3.41 14.26
CA ARG A 17 -6.43 3.56 12.92
C ARG A 17 -5.31 2.54 12.74
N ASP A 18 -5.52 1.57 11.85
CA ASP A 18 -4.59 0.47 11.60
C ASP A 18 -3.79 0.65 10.31
N GLY A 19 -4.31 1.47 9.39
CA GLY A 19 -3.69 1.69 8.08
C GLY A 19 -3.89 3.10 7.55
N THR A 20 -3.08 3.43 6.57
CA THR A 20 -3.21 4.64 5.74
C THR A 20 -3.06 4.25 4.30
N VAL A 21 -3.98 4.70 3.43
CA VAL A 21 -3.99 4.39 2.00
C VAL A 21 -3.76 5.63 1.16
N PHE A 22 -2.99 5.44 0.09
CA PHE A 22 -2.62 6.46 -0.88
C PHE A 22 -2.93 5.98 -2.29
N VAL A 23 -3.15 6.93 -3.21
CA VAL A 23 -3.35 6.67 -4.63
C VAL A 23 -2.42 7.55 -5.46
N TYR A 24 -1.94 7.03 -6.56
CA TYR A 24 -1.37 7.77 -7.67
C TYR A 24 -2.34 7.70 -8.85
N ASP A 25 -2.75 8.86 -9.34
CA ASP A 25 -3.54 8.96 -10.56
C ASP A 25 -2.60 8.90 -11.77
N LEU A 26 -2.68 7.81 -12.52
CA LEU A 26 -1.85 7.53 -13.70
C LEU A 26 -2.33 8.26 -14.97
N GLU A 27 -3.39 9.07 -14.91
CA GLU A 27 -3.69 10.04 -15.96
C GLU A 27 -2.66 11.19 -16.01
N ARG A 28 -1.93 11.39 -14.90
CA ARG A 28 -0.84 12.36 -14.81
C ARG A 28 0.48 11.72 -15.23
N THR A 29 1.24 12.41 -16.08
CA THR A 29 2.60 11.99 -16.44
C THR A 29 3.49 11.83 -15.20
N PRO A 30 4.06 10.66 -14.94
CA PRO A 30 4.90 10.43 -13.77
C PRO A 30 6.21 11.23 -13.83
N THR A 31 6.69 11.61 -12.66
CA THR A 31 8.05 12.13 -12.54
C THR A 31 9.04 10.95 -12.67
N PRO A 32 9.95 10.96 -13.63
CA PRO A 32 10.92 9.88 -13.78
C PRO A 32 11.74 9.65 -12.51
N PRO A 33 12.12 8.39 -12.23
CA PRO A 33 13.06 8.14 -11.15
C PRO A 33 14.42 8.76 -11.50
N SER A 34 14.96 9.57 -10.57
CA SER A 34 16.31 10.13 -10.71
C SER A 34 17.05 9.92 -9.41
N LEU A 35 18.08 9.10 -9.46
CA LEU A 35 18.92 8.82 -8.30
C LEU A 35 20.33 8.48 -8.77
N PRO A 36 21.31 9.41 -8.66
CA PRO A 36 22.69 9.18 -9.06
C PRO A 36 23.29 7.94 -8.38
N GLY A 37 23.97 7.10 -9.15
CA GLY A 37 24.62 5.89 -8.63
C GLY A 37 23.69 4.73 -8.32
N ALA A 38 22.38 4.83 -8.67
CA ALA A 38 21.43 3.75 -8.51
C ALA A 38 20.58 3.54 -9.77
N ARG A 39 20.08 2.31 -9.95
CA ARG A 39 19.29 1.90 -11.13
C ARG A 39 17.92 1.35 -10.69
N PRO A 40 16.90 2.20 -10.55
CA PRO A 40 15.52 1.75 -10.37
C PRO A 40 15.00 1.12 -11.67
N ARG A 41 14.40 -0.09 -11.59
CA ARG A 41 13.86 -0.80 -12.76
C ARG A 41 12.90 -1.91 -12.35
N ALA A 42 12.09 -2.38 -13.28
CA ALA A 42 11.45 -3.67 -13.14
C ALA A 42 12.51 -4.76 -12.99
N ALA A 43 12.26 -5.75 -12.14
CA ALA A 43 13.16 -6.87 -12.00
C ALA A 43 13.01 -7.85 -13.18
N ILE A 44 14.09 -8.51 -13.53
CA ILE A 44 14.15 -9.54 -14.57
C ILE A 44 14.37 -10.91 -13.94
N ALA A 45 14.23 -11.98 -14.70
CA ALA A 45 14.39 -13.34 -14.18
C ALA A 45 15.74 -13.59 -13.49
N ALA A 46 16.81 -12.94 -13.98
CA ALA A 46 18.14 -13.06 -13.38
C ALA A 46 18.23 -12.43 -11.96
N ASP A 47 17.32 -11.56 -11.59
CA ASP A 47 17.31 -10.94 -10.26
C ASP A 47 16.71 -11.85 -9.18
N ALA A 48 16.02 -12.94 -9.56
CA ALA A 48 15.21 -13.73 -8.63
C ALA A 48 15.97 -14.20 -7.38
N ALA A 49 17.20 -14.69 -7.56
CA ALA A 49 18.03 -15.16 -6.44
C ALA A 49 18.45 -14.01 -5.51
N ALA A 50 18.92 -12.89 -6.08
CA ALA A 50 19.33 -11.72 -5.31
C ALA A 50 18.14 -11.04 -4.61
N LEU A 51 16.94 -11.05 -5.25
CA LEU A 51 15.72 -10.54 -4.66
C LEU A 51 15.26 -11.44 -3.51
N GLN A 52 15.34 -12.76 -3.68
CA GLN A 52 15.02 -13.73 -2.62
C GLN A 52 15.91 -13.51 -1.40
N GLU A 53 17.24 -13.40 -1.59
CA GLU A 53 18.19 -13.07 -0.52
C GLU A 53 17.86 -11.73 0.17
N ALA A 54 17.50 -10.70 -0.62
CA ALA A 54 17.14 -9.39 -0.07
C ALA A 54 15.89 -9.46 0.81
N MET A 55 14.90 -10.29 0.45
CA MET A 55 13.68 -10.48 1.21
C MET A 55 13.90 -11.34 2.45
N GLU A 56 14.60 -12.46 2.34
CA GLU A 56 14.95 -13.35 3.46
C GLU A 56 15.75 -12.64 4.55
N SER A 57 16.62 -11.71 4.17
CA SER A 57 17.43 -10.94 5.13
C SER A 57 16.59 -10.11 6.10
N SER A 58 15.30 -9.91 5.83
CA SER A 58 14.35 -9.27 6.74
C SER A 58 13.83 -10.21 7.82
N GLY A 59 13.94 -11.54 7.65
CA GLY A 59 13.36 -12.55 8.51
C GLY A 59 11.83 -12.67 8.48
N LEU A 60 11.19 -11.96 7.53
CA LEU A 60 9.71 -11.86 7.45
C LEU A 60 9.10 -12.78 6.39
N TYR A 61 9.92 -13.35 5.50
CA TYR A 61 9.41 -14.05 4.33
C TYR A 61 9.94 -15.48 4.23
N PRO A 62 9.12 -16.42 3.71
CA PRO A 62 9.56 -17.79 3.47
C PRO A 62 10.59 -17.85 2.31
N PRO A 63 11.38 -18.93 2.23
CA PRO A 63 12.47 -19.08 1.25
C PRO A 63 12.01 -19.21 -0.22
N ASP A 64 10.72 -19.34 -0.49
CA ASP A 64 10.15 -19.46 -1.84
C ASP A 64 9.26 -18.28 -2.24
N VAL A 65 9.26 -17.19 -1.45
CA VAL A 65 8.32 -16.06 -1.64
C VAL A 65 8.42 -15.45 -3.03
N VAL A 66 9.62 -15.27 -3.57
CA VAL A 66 9.82 -14.68 -4.90
C VAL A 66 9.22 -15.56 -5.98
N THR A 67 9.53 -16.87 -5.97
CA THR A 67 9.01 -17.84 -6.94
C THR A 67 7.49 -17.93 -6.87
N SER A 68 6.93 -17.99 -5.67
CA SER A 68 5.48 -18.03 -5.43
C SER A 68 4.77 -16.79 -6.00
N ARG A 69 5.31 -15.60 -5.75
CA ARG A 69 4.74 -14.35 -6.24
C ARG A 69 4.82 -14.23 -7.76
N LEU A 70 5.94 -14.60 -8.35
CA LEU A 70 6.10 -14.62 -9.81
C LEU A 70 5.10 -15.58 -10.47
N ALA A 71 4.90 -16.78 -9.91
CA ALA A 71 3.90 -17.73 -10.38
C ALA A 71 2.46 -17.18 -10.29
N GLN A 72 2.18 -16.28 -9.36
CA GLN A 72 0.91 -15.58 -9.21
C GLN A 72 0.79 -14.33 -10.10
N GLY A 73 1.78 -14.06 -10.97
CA GLY A 73 1.78 -12.88 -11.85
C GLY A 73 2.09 -11.56 -11.14
N ARG A 74 2.67 -11.61 -9.94
CA ARG A 74 3.13 -10.39 -9.22
C ARG A 74 4.38 -9.85 -9.88
N ARG A 75 4.50 -8.53 -9.93
CA ARG A 75 5.60 -7.83 -10.62
C ARG A 75 6.59 -7.26 -9.62
N PRO A 76 7.82 -7.75 -9.60
CA PRO A 76 8.87 -7.21 -8.75
C PRO A 76 9.57 -6.03 -9.40
N TYR A 77 9.97 -5.08 -8.56
CA TYR A 77 10.80 -3.94 -8.92
C TYR A 77 11.98 -3.84 -7.96
N VAL A 78 13.11 -3.37 -8.46
CA VAL A 78 14.35 -3.25 -7.68
C VAL A 78 15.01 -1.90 -7.90
N VAL A 79 15.78 -1.48 -6.91
CA VAL A 79 16.79 -0.43 -7.05
C VAL A 79 18.14 -1.08 -6.80
N GLU A 80 18.93 -1.15 -7.85
CA GLU A 80 20.29 -1.66 -7.78
C GLU A 80 21.26 -0.52 -7.43
N ALA A 81 22.14 -0.75 -6.47
CA ALA A 81 23.22 0.14 -6.10
C ALA A 81 24.42 -0.70 -5.61
N ASP A 82 25.63 -0.29 -5.95
CA ASP A 82 26.86 -0.98 -5.56
C ASP A 82 26.86 -2.49 -5.94
N GLY A 83 26.19 -2.87 -7.03
CA GLY A 83 26.05 -4.26 -7.46
C GLY A 83 25.08 -5.12 -6.64
N LEU A 84 24.30 -4.52 -5.73
CA LEU A 84 23.36 -5.19 -4.87
C LEU A 84 21.94 -4.62 -5.04
N ILE A 85 20.93 -5.41 -4.68
CA ILE A 85 19.55 -4.91 -4.55
C ILE A 85 19.48 -4.10 -3.25
N ALA A 86 19.44 -2.77 -3.37
CA ALA A 86 19.35 -1.82 -2.26
C ALA A 86 17.91 -1.60 -1.76
N ALA A 87 16.94 -1.67 -2.68
CA ALA A 87 15.51 -1.60 -2.36
C ALA A 87 14.72 -2.47 -3.32
N TYR A 88 13.56 -2.93 -2.89
CA TYR A 88 12.63 -3.73 -3.69
C TYR A 88 11.18 -3.39 -3.35
N GLY A 89 10.27 -3.77 -4.22
CA GLY A 89 8.83 -3.67 -4.04
C GLY A 89 8.07 -4.49 -5.06
N TRP A 90 6.79 -4.70 -4.82
CA TRP A 90 5.93 -5.54 -5.62
C TRP A 90 4.69 -4.78 -6.08
N ALA A 91 4.21 -5.11 -7.28
CA ALA A 91 2.91 -4.68 -7.78
C ALA A 91 2.04 -5.88 -8.14
N ALA A 92 0.77 -5.84 -7.72
CA ALA A 92 -0.28 -6.76 -8.11
C ALA A 92 -1.27 -6.05 -9.04
N LEU A 93 -1.72 -6.74 -10.09
CA LEU A 93 -2.77 -6.29 -11.02
C LEU A 93 -4.06 -7.11 -10.87
N SER A 94 -4.14 -7.89 -9.83
CA SER A 94 -5.30 -8.69 -9.41
C SER A 94 -5.44 -8.57 -7.91
N PRO A 95 -6.59 -8.94 -7.32
CA PRO A 95 -6.79 -8.82 -5.88
C PRO A 95 -5.61 -9.38 -5.07
N GLU A 96 -5.15 -8.62 -4.10
CA GLU A 96 -3.97 -8.93 -3.29
C GLU A 96 -4.36 -9.10 -1.82
N PRO A 97 -3.99 -10.23 -1.17
CA PRO A 97 -4.22 -10.42 0.25
C PRO A 97 -3.61 -9.29 1.11
N ILE A 98 -4.36 -8.84 2.11
CA ILE A 98 -3.90 -7.83 3.06
C ILE A 98 -3.43 -8.55 4.33
N GLY A 99 -2.14 -8.84 4.41
CA GLY A 99 -1.55 -9.53 5.55
C GLY A 99 -2.34 -10.78 5.96
N ASP A 100 -2.48 -11.03 7.25
CA ASP A 100 -3.21 -12.18 7.81
C ASP A 100 -4.71 -11.90 8.08
N LEU A 101 -5.27 -10.86 7.46
CA LEU A 101 -6.64 -10.43 7.72
C LEU A 101 -7.70 -11.34 7.08
N GLY A 102 -7.31 -12.20 6.12
CA GLY A 102 -8.25 -13.06 5.40
C GLY A 102 -9.13 -12.32 4.39
N ILE A 103 -8.74 -11.10 4.03
CA ILE A 103 -9.34 -10.29 2.97
C ILE A 103 -8.31 -9.94 1.90
N ALA A 104 -8.78 -9.54 0.72
CA ALA A 104 -7.92 -9.02 -0.33
C ALA A 104 -8.29 -7.58 -0.66
N PHE A 105 -7.30 -6.76 -1.03
CA PHE A 105 -7.55 -5.47 -1.65
C PHE A 105 -8.06 -5.72 -3.07
N LEU A 106 -9.28 -5.29 -3.36
CA LEU A 106 -9.88 -5.43 -4.68
C LEU A 106 -9.36 -4.34 -5.62
N LEU A 107 -9.20 -4.70 -6.88
CA LEU A 107 -8.75 -3.83 -7.94
C LEU A 107 -9.75 -3.83 -9.10
N GLU A 108 -10.07 -2.67 -9.63
CA GLU A 108 -10.72 -2.55 -10.92
C GLU A 108 -9.74 -2.77 -12.08
N PRO A 109 -10.23 -3.12 -13.28
CA PRO A 109 -9.39 -3.15 -14.47
C PRO A 109 -8.63 -1.83 -14.68
N GLY A 110 -7.32 -1.91 -14.88
CA GLY A 110 -6.46 -0.75 -15.00
C GLY A 110 -5.93 -0.20 -13.68
N GLU A 111 -6.06 -0.93 -12.58
CA GLU A 111 -5.49 -0.57 -11.30
C GLU A 111 -4.38 -1.52 -10.85
N ALA A 112 -3.50 -1.03 -10.00
CA ALA A 112 -2.44 -1.81 -9.37
C ALA A 112 -2.40 -1.56 -7.86
N TRP A 113 -2.05 -2.59 -7.10
CA TRP A 113 -1.70 -2.48 -5.68
C TRP A 113 -0.20 -2.64 -5.52
N ILE A 114 0.47 -1.63 -4.93
CA ILE A 114 1.89 -1.63 -4.61
C ILE A 114 2.05 -2.03 -3.14
N TYR A 115 2.90 -3.01 -2.88
CA TYR A 115 3.07 -3.57 -1.55
C TYR A 115 4.49 -4.10 -1.32
N ASP A 116 4.80 -4.45 -0.08
CA ASP A 116 6.09 -5.02 0.36
C ASP A 116 7.30 -4.25 -0.18
N CYS A 117 7.22 -2.91 -0.14
CA CYS A 117 8.31 -2.05 -0.54
C CYS A 117 9.28 -1.86 0.63
N ALA A 118 10.52 -2.27 0.47
CA ALA A 118 11.54 -2.16 1.50
C ALA A 118 12.87 -1.62 0.96
N THR A 119 13.62 -0.97 1.83
CA THR A 119 15.01 -0.56 1.58
C THR A 119 15.90 -1.22 2.62
N ARG A 120 16.96 -1.91 2.19
CA ARG A 120 17.95 -2.53 3.08
C ARG A 120 18.51 -1.49 4.06
N PRO A 121 18.73 -1.84 5.33
CA PRO A 121 19.14 -0.90 6.37
C PRO A 121 20.34 0.00 5.98
N ALA A 122 21.36 -0.57 5.37
CA ALA A 122 22.57 0.16 4.94
C ALA A 122 22.32 1.22 3.86
N TYR A 123 21.18 1.15 3.16
CA TYR A 123 20.80 2.04 2.06
C TYR A 123 19.69 3.03 2.43
N ARG A 124 19.19 3.01 3.66
CA ARG A 124 18.13 3.92 4.13
C ARG A 124 18.61 5.37 4.15
N GLY A 125 17.65 6.31 4.07
CA GLY A 125 17.92 7.74 4.09
C GLY A 125 18.48 8.34 2.80
N ARG A 126 18.72 7.53 1.77
CA ARG A 126 19.34 7.93 0.49
C ARG A 126 18.34 8.13 -0.66
N GLY A 127 17.03 8.08 -0.40
CA GLY A 127 15.99 8.29 -1.44
C GLY A 127 15.62 7.06 -2.26
N TYR A 128 16.20 5.88 -2.01
CA TYR A 128 15.94 4.66 -2.78
C TYR A 128 14.46 4.25 -2.79
N TYR A 129 13.78 4.36 -1.66
CA TYR A 129 12.35 4.07 -1.57
C TYR A 129 11.50 4.96 -2.50
N THR A 130 11.75 6.26 -2.50
CA THR A 130 11.04 7.20 -3.38
C THR A 130 11.36 6.94 -4.85
N ALA A 131 12.63 6.63 -5.18
CA ALA A 131 13.04 6.29 -6.54
C ALA A 131 12.41 4.98 -7.02
N LEU A 132 12.31 3.96 -6.15
CA LEU A 132 11.58 2.72 -6.41
C LEU A 132 10.12 3.00 -6.78
N LEU A 133 9.40 3.74 -5.94
CA LEU A 133 7.98 4.05 -6.18
C LEU A 133 7.78 4.84 -7.49
N ARG A 134 8.64 5.81 -7.80
CA ARG A 134 8.60 6.54 -9.07
C ARG A 134 8.83 5.63 -10.27
N CYS A 135 9.75 4.69 -10.15
CA CYS A 135 9.99 3.68 -11.19
C CYS A 135 8.76 2.80 -11.41
N MET A 136 8.14 2.31 -10.32
CA MET A 136 6.92 1.51 -10.39
C MET A 136 5.79 2.27 -11.07
N VAL A 137 5.57 3.52 -10.66
CA VAL A 137 4.53 4.38 -11.24
C VAL A 137 4.79 4.66 -12.72
N ALA A 138 6.05 4.91 -13.13
CA ALA A 138 6.39 5.13 -14.54
C ALA A 138 6.12 3.91 -15.40
N ASP A 139 6.52 2.71 -14.94
CA ASP A 139 6.27 1.45 -15.65
C ASP A 139 4.77 1.12 -15.75
N LEU A 140 4.00 1.34 -14.68
CA LEU A 140 2.55 1.15 -14.69
C LEU A 140 1.83 2.14 -15.61
N TRP A 141 2.33 3.38 -15.70
CA TRP A 141 1.82 4.40 -16.62
C TRP A 141 2.07 4.02 -18.08
N GLU A 142 3.28 3.54 -18.42
CA GLU A 142 3.62 3.04 -19.76
C GLU A 142 2.73 1.88 -20.19
N GLN A 143 2.23 1.10 -19.23
CA GLN A 143 1.27 0.01 -19.46
C GLN A 143 -0.20 0.48 -19.50
N THR A 144 -0.44 1.79 -19.53
CA THR A 144 -1.77 2.41 -19.62
C THR A 144 -2.73 2.06 -18.46
N LEU A 145 -2.18 1.79 -17.26
CA LEU A 145 -3.00 1.66 -16.07
C LEU A 145 -3.54 3.04 -15.67
N ARG A 146 -4.65 3.05 -14.91
CA ARG A 146 -5.33 4.28 -14.49
C ARG A 146 -4.93 4.73 -13.09
N ARG A 147 -4.69 3.79 -12.17
CA ARG A 147 -4.37 4.07 -10.77
C ARG A 147 -3.38 3.09 -10.19
N ALA A 148 -2.55 3.60 -9.31
CA ALA A 148 -1.72 2.78 -8.43
C ALA A 148 -2.03 3.11 -6.97
N TRP A 149 -2.35 2.08 -6.20
CA TRP A 149 -2.65 2.17 -4.78
C TRP A 149 -1.47 1.68 -3.94
N ILE A 150 -1.29 2.24 -2.76
CA ILE A 150 -0.30 1.79 -1.78
C ILE A 150 -0.80 2.05 -0.36
N GLY A 151 -0.51 1.13 0.56
CA GLY A 151 -0.84 1.28 1.98
C GLY A 151 0.40 1.26 2.87
N THR A 152 0.25 1.83 4.07
CA THR A 152 1.27 1.74 5.12
C THR A 152 0.64 1.90 6.51
N ALA A 153 1.35 1.47 7.57
CA ALA A 153 0.88 1.70 8.93
C ALA A 153 0.82 3.22 9.25
N PRO A 154 -0.16 3.68 10.05
CA PRO A 154 -0.33 5.10 10.40
C PRO A 154 0.90 5.70 11.08
N GLY A 155 1.58 4.93 11.93
CA GLY A 155 2.81 5.35 12.60
C GLY A 155 4.07 5.36 11.72
N ASN A 156 4.02 4.83 10.49
CA ASN A 156 5.18 4.77 9.60
C ASN A 156 5.37 6.09 8.82
N ALA A 157 5.68 7.16 9.55
CA ALA A 157 5.88 8.48 8.97
C ALA A 157 7.00 8.54 7.92
N ILE A 158 7.99 7.65 7.99
CA ILE A 158 9.09 7.58 7.01
C ILE A 158 8.54 7.09 5.66
N SER A 159 7.78 6.00 5.67
CA SER A 159 7.12 5.47 4.47
C SER A 159 6.14 6.49 3.88
N GLN A 160 5.27 7.07 4.71
CA GLN A 160 4.30 8.08 4.26
C GLN A 160 4.98 9.26 3.54
N ARG A 161 6.07 9.80 4.11
CA ARG A 161 6.84 10.88 3.45
C ARG A 161 7.43 10.43 2.11
N GLY A 162 7.92 9.19 2.02
CA GLY A 162 8.45 8.62 0.77
C GLY A 162 7.38 8.48 -0.30
N ILE A 163 6.20 8.00 0.09
CA ILE A 163 5.01 7.83 -0.76
C ILE A 163 4.56 9.19 -1.32
N VAL A 164 4.38 10.19 -0.46
CA VAL A 164 3.98 11.55 -0.89
C VAL A 164 5.05 12.18 -1.80
N ARG A 165 6.34 12.02 -1.49
CA ARG A 165 7.43 12.50 -2.38
C ARG A 165 7.47 11.80 -3.72
N ALA A 166 6.97 10.57 -3.81
CA ALA A 166 6.82 9.87 -5.08
C ALA A 166 5.65 10.38 -5.92
N GLY A 167 4.77 11.20 -5.35
CA GLY A 167 3.65 11.85 -6.04
C GLY A 167 2.27 11.28 -5.69
N PHE A 168 2.19 10.36 -4.75
CA PHE A 168 0.91 9.81 -4.28
C PHE A 168 0.17 10.81 -3.41
N THR A 169 -1.15 10.74 -3.46
CA THR A 169 -2.07 11.50 -2.62
C THR A 169 -2.66 10.60 -1.55
N LYS A 170 -2.67 11.03 -0.29
CA LYS A 170 -3.36 10.32 0.78
C LYS A 170 -4.87 10.38 0.54
N VAL A 171 -5.54 9.23 0.64
CA VAL A 171 -6.99 9.11 0.43
C VAL A 171 -7.71 8.96 1.76
N ALA A 172 -7.25 8.05 2.60
CA ALA A 172 -7.94 7.71 3.82
C ALA A 172 -6.99 7.07 4.85
N ASP A 173 -7.46 7.05 6.10
CA ASP A 173 -7.00 6.11 7.11
C ASP A 173 -8.01 4.96 7.23
N THR A 174 -7.54 3.76 7.56
CA THR A 174 -8.39 2.60 7.77
C THR A 174 -8.39 2.18 9.23
N GLY A 175 -9.53 1.70 9.71
CA GLY A 175 -9.65 1.05 11.02
C GLY A 175 -10.29 -0.32 10.84
N ILE A 176 -9.75 -1.34 11.49
CA ILE A 176 -10.21 -2.72 11.35
C ILE A 176 -10.67 -3.21 12.72
N THR A 177 -11.90 -3.72 12.77
CA THR A 177 -12.46 -4.34 13.97
C THR A 177 -13.02 -5.71 13.63
N ARG A 178 -13.08 -6.59 14.63
CA ARG A 178 -13.75 -7.88 14.49
C ARG A 178 -15.03 -7.85 15.33
N GLY A 179 -16.16 -8.06 14.66
CA GLY A 179 -17.45 -8.11 15.32
C GLY A 179 -17.63 -9.35 16.20
N PRO A 180 -18.70 -9.40 17.02
CA PRO A 180 -19.04 -10.55 17.86
C PRO A 180 -19.28 -11.83 17.06
N ASP A 181 -19.70 -11.70 15.80
CA ASP A 181 -19.90 -12.78 14.82
C ASP A 181 -18.59 -13.27 14.16
N GLY A 182 -17.44 -12.72 14.57
CA GLY A 182 -16.12 -13.01 14.01
C GLY A 182 -15.83 -12.33 12.68
N ARG A 183 -16.78 -11.58 12.10
CA ARG A 183 -16.59 -10.87 10.82
C ARG A 183 -15.72 -9.64 11.00
N LEU A 184 -14.92 -9.36 9.97
CA LEU A 184 -14.17 -8.11 9.90
C LEU A 184 -15.08 -6.98 9.46
N HIS A 185 -14.94 -5.85 10.14
CA HIS A 185 -15.55 -4.58 9.80
C HIS A 185 -14.43 -3.58 9.53
N ILE A 186 -14.38 -3.07 8.31
CA ILE A 186 -13.35 -2.12 7.89
C ILE A 186 -14.01 -0.76 7.72
N ALA A 187 -13.50 0.21 8.43
CA ALA A 187 -13.86 1.61 8.29
C ALA A 187 -12.78 2.33 7.49
N VAL A 188 -13.17 3.10 6.47
CA VAL A 188 -12.28 3.88 5.61
C VAL A 188 -12.61 5.35 5.81
N TYR A 189 -11.75 6.07 6.52
CA TYR A 189 -11.94 7.45 6.93
C TYR A 189 -11.24 8.38 5.95
N GLY A 190 -12.02 9.07 5.12
CA GLY A 190 -11.52 10.03 4.16
C GLY A 190 -10.73 11.16 4.81
N VAL A 191 -9.72 11.66 4.09
CA VAL A 191 -9.02 12.87 4.52
C VAL A 191 -9.64 14.11 3.87
N PRO A 192 -9.41 15.33 4.43
CA PRO A 192 -9.92 16.56 3.87
C PRO A 192 -9.59 16.72 2.37
N GLY A 193 -10.58 17.12 1.58
CA GLY A 193 -10.43 17.39 0.15
C GLY A 193 -10.48 16.18 -0.78
N ILE A 194 -10.67 14.97 -0.27
CA ILE A 194 -10.87 13.78 -1.09
C ILE A 194 -12.31 13.76 -1.66
N SER A 195 -12.43 13.44 -2.95
CA SER A 195 -13.75 13.27 -3.56
C SER A 195 -14.48 12.08 -2.95
N ARG A 196 -15.81 12.18 -2.92
CA ARG A 196 -16.66 11.11 -2.39
C ARG A 196 -16.47 9.81 -3.17
N ASP A 197 -16.42 9.90 -4.50
CA ASP A 197 -16.29 8.74 -5.39
C ASP A 197 -14.97 7.99 -5.11
N LEU A 198 -13.87 8.71 -4.92
CA LEU A 198 -12.58 8.09 -4.62
C LEU A 198 -12.57 7.43 -3.23
N LEU A 199 -13.24 8.04 -2.25
CA LEU A 199 -13.39 7.46 -0.91
C LEU A 199 -14.25 6.20 -0.94
N GLU A 200 -15.38 6.23 -1.65
CA GLU A 200 -16.27 5.07 -1.79
C GLU A 200 -15.57 3.94 -2.55
N HIS A 201 -14.76 4.27 -3.57
CA HIS A 201 -13.94 3.29 -4.28
C HIS A 201 -12.90 2.65 -3.35
N ALA A 202 -12.17 3.44 -2.56
CA ALA A 202 -11.24 2.91 -1.57
C ALA A 202 -11.94 1.99 -0.55
N ALA A 203 -13.13 2.36 -0.08
CA ALA A 203 -13.91 1.52 0.82
C ALA A 203 -14.33 0.20 0.16
N TRP A 204 -14.77 0.25 -1.10
CA TRP A 204 -15.06 -0.96 -1.87
C TRP A 204 -13.84 -1.86 -1.99
N SER A 205 -12.66 -1.31 -2.29
CA SER A 205 -11.39 -2.06 -2.41
C SER A 205 -11.02 -2.80 -1.11
N PHE A 206 -11.38 -2.26 0.04
CA PHE A 206 -11.15 -2.88 1.35
C PHE A 206 -12.33 -3.73 1.85
N HIS A 207 -13.41 -3.91 1.08
CA HIS A 207 -14.67 -4.50 1.55
C HIS A 207 -15.25 -3.77 2.78
N GLY A 208 -15.02 -2.46 2.88
CA GLY A 208 -15.31 -1.64 4.06
C GLY A 208 -16.41 -0.61 3.86
N HIS A 209 -16.53 0.26 4.84
CA HIS A 209 -17.49 1.36 4.85
C HIS A 209 -16.75 2.70 4.79
N ALA A 210 -17.21 3.60 3.90
CA ALA A 210 -16.70 4.95 3.75
C ALA A 210 -17.23 5.88 4.85
N TYR A 211 -16.35 6.65 5.47
CA TYR A 211 -16.67 7.73 6.40
C TYR A 211 -16.04 9.02 5.90
N PRO A 212 -16.81 9.91 5.26
CA PRO A 212 -16.29 11.21 4.83
C PRO A 212 -15.74 12.00 6.02
N ASP A 213 -14.70 12.77 5.80
CA ASP A 213 -14.25 13.72 6.79
C ASP A 213 -15.31 14.81 6.97
N THR A 214 -15.94 14.82 8.13
CA THR A 214 -16.99 15.82 8.47
C THR A 214 -16.39 17.12 9.01
N GLY A 215 -15.05 17.24 9.09
CA GLY A 215 -14.37 18.39 9.70
C GLY A 215 -14.55 18.51 11.21
N ILE A 216 -15.13 17.50 11.87
CA ILE A 216 -15.25 17.45 13.32
C ILE A 216 -13.94 16.87 13.87
N PRO A 217 -13.13 17.64 14.63
CA PRO A 217 -11.94 17.09 15.26
C PRO A 217 -12.33 15.92 16.16
N ALA A 218 -11.60 14.83 16.09
CA ALA A 218 -11.71 13.74 17.04
C ALA A 218 -11.25 14.29 18.41
N GLY A 219 -12.22 14.54 19.30
CA GLY A 219 -11.95 14.92 20.68
C GLY A 219 -12.60 16.23 21.09
N VAL A 220 -13.78 16.19 21.61
CA VAL A 220 -14.27 16.94 22.77
C VAL A 220 -14.92 15.92 23.70
#